data_56ba96afc7aae77883a74806ab3d89f6
#
_entry.id   56ba96afc7aae77883a74806ab3d89f6
#
_cell.length_a   1.000
_cell.length_b   1.000
_cell.length_c   1.000
_cell.angle_alpha   90.00
_cell.angle_beta   90.00
_cell.angle_gamma   90.00
#
_symmetry.space_group_name_H-M   'P 1'
#
loop_
_entity.id
_entity.type
_entity.pdbx_description
1 polymer ?
#
loop_
_entity_poly.entity_id
_entity_poly.type
_entity_poly.pdbx_seq_one_letter_code
_entity_poly.pdbx_strand_id
1 'polypeptide(L)'
;MDIKERVVGGVSILDLSGKVVLGEGDMQVKERIKDLLKDGQRRILLNLADVNYIDSAGLGALISSYTTARRDGGSLKLVNLTKRIKDLLAITKLITVFETFENEPEAIASFGS
;
A
#
# COMPACT_ATOMS: atom_id res chain seq x y z
N MET A 1 -3.95 -10.61 -10.05
CA MET A 1 -2.99 -9.99 -9.13
C MET A 1 -2.76 -10.89 -7.94
N ASP A 2 -1.54 -10.94 -7.42
CA ASP A 2 -1.20 -11.73 -6.23
C ASP A 2 -0.82 -10.82 -5.08
N ILE A 3 -1.17 -11.26 -3.87
CA ILE A 3 -0.79 -10.59 -2.63
C ILE A 3 -0.16 -11.62 -1.71
N LYS A 4 1.07 -11.34 -1.25
CA LYS A 4 1.74 -12.16 -0.23
C LYS A 4 1.89 -11.34 1.03
N GLU A 5 1.58 -11.92 2.17
CA GLU A 5 1.72 -11.27 3.46
C GLU A 5 2.99 -11.72 4.17
N ARG A 6 3.69 -10.75 4.77
CA ARG A 6 4.83 -10.99 5.65
C ARG A 6 4.71 -10.08 6.85
N VAL A 7 5.32 -10.45 7.96
CA VAL A 7 5.42 -9.57 9.12
C VAL A 7 6.90 -9.42 9.45
N VAL A 8 7.37 -8.18 9.46
CA VAL A 8 8.77 -7.86 9.77
C VAL A 8 8.79 -6.67 10.71
N GLY A 9 9.42 -6.83 11.88
CA GLY A 9 9.54 -5.75 12.85
C GLY A 9 8.21 -5.20 13.32
N GLY A 10 7.17 -6.04 13.41
CA GLY A 10 5.83 -5.61 13.80
C GLY A 10 5.05 -4.91 12.70
N VAL A 11 5.58 -4.88 11.48
CA VAL A 11 4.92 -4.28 10.32
C VAL A 11 4.37 -5.37 9.43
N SER A 12 3.09 -5.27 9.06
CA SER A 12 2.46 -6.18 8.11
C SER A 12 2.78 -5.70 6.71
N ILE A 13 3.50 -6.50 5.94
CA ILE A 13 3.92 -6.16 4.58
C ILE A 13 3.11 -6.93 3.58
N LEU A 14 2.50 -6.22 2.64
CA LEU A 14 1.79 -6.83 1.53
C LEU A 14 2.63 -6.66 0.27
N ASP A 15 3.14 -7.77 -0.25
CA ASP A 15 3.86 -7.78 -1.51
C ASP A 15 2.84 -7.97 -2.63
N LEU A 16 2.58 -6.89 -3.35
CA LEU A 16 1.62 -6.90 -4.46
C LEU A 16 2.35 -7.20 -5.76
N SER A 17 1.77 -8.02 -6.62
CA SER A 17 2.33 -8.26 -7.94
C SER A 17 1.24 -8.32 -8.99
N GLY A 18 1.53 -7.77 -10.18
CA GLY A 18 0.60 -7.73 -11.29
C GLY A 18 -0.10 -6.40 -11.43
N LYS A 19 -1.39 -6.43 -11.74
CA LYS A 19 -2.16 -5.22 -12.05
C LYS A 19 -3.16 -4.91 -10.94
N VAL A 20 -3.16 -3.66 -10.50
CA VAL A 20 -4.14 -3.18 -9.52
C VAL A 20 -5.21 -2.41 -10.29
N VAL A 21 -6.20 -3.13 -10.78
CA VAL A 21 -7.21 -2.58 -11.69
C VAL A 21 -8.62 -2.89 -11.22
N LEU A 22 -9.58 -2.20 -11.85
CA LEU A 22 -11.00 -2.31 -11.54
C LEU A 22 -11.50 -3.76 -11.57
N GLY A 23 -12.22 -4.15 -10.54
CA GLY A 23 -12.89 -5.45 -10.47
C GLY A 23 -12.01 -6.60 -10.03
N GLU A 24 -10.72 -6.38 -9.87
CA GLU A 24 -9.78 -7.42 -9.49
C GLU A 24 -8.85 -6.92 -8.38
N GLY A 25 -7.71 -6.35 -8.77
CA GLY A 25 -6.70 -5.93 -7.80
C GLY A 25 -7.18 -4.87 -6.82
N ASP A 26 -8.03 -3.95 -7.24
CA ASP A 26 -8.55 -2.90 -6.39
C ASP A 26 -9.33 -3.48 -5.19
N MET A 27 -10.19 -4.46 -5.44
CA MET A 27 -10.98 -5.09 -4.38
C MET A 27 -10.13 -5.96 -3.49
N GLN A 28 -9.17 -6.68 -4.06
CA GLN A 28 -8.26 -7.53 -3.29
C GLN A 28 -7.47 -6.72 -2.28
N VAL A 29 -6.93 -5.57 -2.69
CA VAL A 29 -6.17 -4.69 -1.80
C VAL A 29 -7.05 -4.18 -0.67
N LYS A 30 -8.23 -3.67 -1.00
CA LYS A 30 -9.14 -3.11 0.01
C LYS A 30 -9.55 -4.15 1.04
N GLU A 31 -9.90 -5.34 0.60
CA GLU A 31 -10.31 -6.42 1.50
C GLU A 31 -9.18 -6.88 2.41
N ARG A 32 -7.96 -7.02 1.85
CA ARG A 32 -6.83 -7.45 2.64
C ARG A 32 -6.49 -6.42 3.73
N ILE A 33 -6.56 -5.14 3.41
CA ILE A 33 -6.33 -4.07 4.37
C ILE A 33 -7.38 -4.12 5.48
N LYS A 34 -8.65 -4.29 5.13
CA LYS A 34 -9.72 -4.41 6.13
C LYS A 34 -9.49 -5.59 7.06
N ASP A 35 -9.09 -6.73 6.51
CA ASP A 35 -8.83 -7.93 7.33
C ASP A 35 -7.69 -7.70 8.31
N LEU A 36 -6.61 -7.05 7.87
CA LEU A 36 -5.49 -6.74 8.74
C LEU A 36 -5.92 -5.82 9.88
N LEU A 37 -6.66 -4.76 9.58
CA LEU A 37 -7.12 -3.82 10.59
C LEU A 37 -8.07 -4.49 11.58
N LYS A 38 -8.92 -5.38 11.10
CA LYS A 38 -9.85 -6.16 11.93
C LYS A 38 -9.09 -7.05 12.91
N ASP A 39 -7.95 -7.58 12.49
CA ASP A 39 -7.10 -8.43 13.31
C ASP A 39 -6.18 -7.64 14.24
N GLY A 40 -6.32 -6.32 14.28
CA GLY A 40 -5.52 -5.48 15.14
C GLY A 40 -4.18 -5.05 14.57
N GLN A 41 -3.91 -5.37 13.30
CA GLN A 41 -2.67 -4.95 12.65
C GLN A 41 -2.80 -3.49 12.24
N ARG A 42 -1.95 -2.63 12.81
CA ARG A 42 -2.04 -1.18 12.62
C ARG A 42 -0.94 -0.60 11.76
N ARG A 43 0.12 -1.36 11.50
CA ARG A 43 1.28 -0.90 10.73
C ARG A 43 1.31 -1.69 9.44
N ILE A 44 0.97 -1.04 8.33
CA ILE A 44 0.79 -1.70 7.04
C ILE A 44 1.69 -1.05 6.00
N LEU A 45 2.47 -1.87 5.32
CA LEU A 45 3.39 -1.44 4.27
C LEU A 45 3.04 -2.17 2.97
N LEU A 46 2.75 -1.41 1.92
CA LEU A 46 2.50 -1.98 0.61
C LEU A 46 3.78 -1.93 -0.22
N ASN A 47 4.26 -3.10 -0.64
CA ASN A 47 5.41 -3.21 -1.52
C ASN A 47 4.92 -3.27 -2.96
N LEU A 48 5.25 -2.25 -3.73
CA LEU A 48 4.76 -2.07 -5.09
C LEU A 48 5.81 -2.39 -6.16
N ALA A 49 6.92 -3.01 -5.77
CA ALA A 49 8.02 -3.32 -6.71
C ALA A 49 7.57 -4.11 -7.93
N ASP A 50 6.64 -5.04 -7.75
CA ASP A 50 6.17 -5.94 -8.80
C ASP A 50 4.80 -5.56 -9.37
N VAL A 51 4.31 -4.37 -9.06
CA VAL A 51 3.08 -3.85 -9.64
C VAL A 51 3.44 -3.19 -10.97
N ASN A 52 2.93 -3.75 -12.06
CA ASN A 52 3.28 -3.28 -13.39
C ASN A 52 2.23 -2.34 -14.01
N TYR A 53 1.07 -2.21 -13.38
CA TYR A 53 0.04 -1.30 -13.88
C TYR A 53 -0.98 -0.98 -12.78
N ILE A 54 -1.44 0.28 -12.76
CA ILE A 54 -2.51 0.75 -11.88
C ILE A 54 -3.43 1.63 -12.73
N ASP A 55 -4.74 1.37 -12.68
CA ASP A 55 -5.73 2.27 -13.28
C ASP A 55 -6.33 3.19 -12.20
N SER A 56 -7.30 4.02 -12.59
CA SER A 56 -7.90 4.96 -11.63
C SER A 56 -8.62 4.25 -10.48
N ALA A 57 -9.20 3.08 -10.73
CA ALA A 57 -9.85 2.31 -9.67
C ALA A 57 -8.81 1.74 -8.69
N GLY A 58 -7.67 1.26 -9.21
CA GLY A 58 -6.57 0.81 -8.37
C GLY A 58 -5.99 1.93 -7.53
N LEU A 59 -5.81 3.10 -8.13
CA LEU A 59 -5.34 4.27 -7.41
C LEU A 59 -6.33 4.66 -6.31
N GLY A 60 -7.63 4.64 -6.64
CA GLY A 60 -8.69 4.88 -5.65
C GLY A 60 -8.67 3.89 -4.51
N ALA A 61 -8.33 2.62 -4.79
CA ALA A 61 -8.21 1.60 -3.77
C ALA A 61 -7.07 1.89 -2.80
N LEU A 62 -5.93 2.39 -3.29
CA LEU A 62 -4.82 2.80 -2.44
C LEU A 62 -5.23 3.96 -1.53
N ILE A 63 -5.92 4.96 -2.07
CA ILE A 63 -6.40 6.11 -1.30
C ILE A 63 -7.40 5.66 -0.24
N SER A 64 -8.38 4.84 -0.63
CA SER A 64 -9.40 4.32 0.27
C SER A 64 -8.77 3.52 1.41
N SER A 65 -7.78 2.68 1.09
CA SER A 65 -7.06 1.88 2.09
C SER A 65 -6.28 2.76 3.05
N TYR A 66 -5.64 3.79 2.55
CA TYR A 66 -4.92 4.77 3.37
C TYR A 66 -5.87 5.46 4.36
N THR A 67 -7.01 5.93 3.86
CA THR A 67 -8.01 6.61 4.68
C THR A 67 -8.58 5.67 5.75
N THR A 68 -8.89 4.44 5.36
CA THR A 68 -9.44 3.44 6.28
C THR A 68 -8.43 3.11 7.39
N ALA A 69 -7.17 2.93 7.03
CA ALA A 69 -6.12 2.64 8.00
C ALA A 69 -6.00 3.79 9.02
N ARG A 70 -5.98 5.02 8.57
CA ARG A 70 -5.88 6.19 9.45
C ARG A 70 -7.10 6.31 10.37
N ARG A 71 -8.29 6.11 9.82
CA ARG A 71 -9.52 6.18 10.61
C ARG A 71 -9.53 5.15 11.72
N ASP A 72 -8.96 3.98 11.47
CA ASP A 72 -8.92 2.89 12.45
C ASP A 72 -7.67 2.94 13.36
N GLY A 73 -6.98 4.07 13.37
CA GLY A 73 -5.82 4.27 14.25
C GLY A 73 -4.53 3.65 13.76
N GLY A 74 -4.45 3.29 12.48
CA GLY A 74 -3.26 2.69 11.89
C GLY A 74 -2.54 3.62 10.93
N SER A 75 -1.53 3.07 10.27
CA SER A 75 -0.73 3.76 9.26
C SER A 75 -0.52 2.85 8.07
N LEU A 76 -0.62 3.40 6.87
CA LEU A 76 -0.35 2.69 5.63
C LEU A 76 0.68 3.49 4.85
N LYS A 77 1.78 2.83 4.49
CA LYS A 77 2.88 3.45 3.74
C LYS A 77 3.22 2.62 2.52
N LEU A 78 3.95 3.22 1.58
CA LEU A 78 4.31 2.58 0.32
C LEU A 78 5.83 2.46 0.20
N VAL A 79 6.29 1.36 -0.37
CA VAL A 79 7.73 1.14 -0.62
C VAL A 79 7.94 0.58 -2.02
N ASN A 80 9.11 0.87 -2.58
CA ASN A 80 9.54 0.37 -3.88
C ASN A 80 8.60 0.77 -5.03
N LEU A 81 8.23 2.04 -5.09
CA LEU A 81 7.41 2.52 -6.20
C LEU A 81 8.19 2.41 -7.50
N THR A 82 7.54 1.87 -8.53
CA THR A 82 8.11 1.90 -9.87
C THR A 82 8.08 3.34 -10.39
N LYS A 83 8.88 3.63 -11.42
CA LYS A 83 8.87 4.97 -12.01
C LYS A 83 7.46 5.35 -12.49
N ARG A 84 6.76 4.40 -13.09
CA ARG A 84 5.39 4.63 -13.58
C ARG A 84 4.45 5.06 -12.45
N ILE A 85 4.54 4.40 -11.29
CA ILE A 85 3.69 4.72 -10.15
C ILE A 85 4.10 6.05 -9.54
N LYS A 86 5.41 6.33 -9.44
CA LYS A 86 5.89 7.63 -8.97
C LYS A 86 5.34 8.76 -9.83
N ASP A 87 5.42 8.61 -11.15
CA ASP A 87 4.93 9.61 -12.09
C ASP A 87 3.43 9.81 -11.94
N LEU A 88 2.68 8.72 -11.79
CA LEU A 88 1.23 8.79 -11.60
C LEU A 88 0.87 9.53 -10.32
N LEU A 89 1.55 9.23 -9.22
CA LEU A 89 1.32 9.91 -7.95
C LEU A 89 1.69 11.39 -8.03
N ALA A 90 2.76 11.71 -8.74
CA ALA A 90 3.20 13.10 -8.92
C ALA A 90 2.17 13.89 -9.74
N ILE A 91 1.72 13.35 -10.87
CA ILE A 91 0.76 14.01 -11.75
C ILE A 91 -0.57 14.26 -11.02
N THR A 92 -1.01 13.31 -10.22
CA THR A 92 -2.26 13.42 -9.46
C THR A 92 -2.08 14.17 -8.14
N LYS A 93 -0.85 14.56 -7.80
CA LYS A 93 -0.46 15.18 -6.54
C LYS A 93 -0.67 14.31 -5.30
N LEU A 94 -0.92 13.04 -5.50
CA LEU A 94 -1.10 12.07 -4.41
C LEU A 94 0.22 11.72 -3.74
N ILE A 95 1.35 12.05 -4.35
CA ILE A 95 2.67 11.84 -3.76
C ILE A 95 2.81 12.58 -2.40
N THR A 96 2.03 13.63 -2.20
CA THR A 96 2.04 14.37 -0.94
C THR A 96 1.15 13.73 0.13
N VAL A 97 0.27 12.83 -0.27
CA VAL A 97 -0.65 12.13 0.65
C VAL A 97 0.05 10.92 1.29
N PHE A 98 0.76 10.14 0.47
CA PHE A 98 1.40 8.92 0.93
C PHE A 98 2.83 9.16 1.38
N GLU A 99 3.24 8.48 2.46
CA GLU A 99 4.65 8.37 2.79
C GLU A 99 5.23 7.23 1.96
N THR A 100 6.27 7.53 1.19
CA THR A 100 6.88 6.58 0.26
C THR A 100 8.36 6.41 0.57
N PHE A 101 8.85 5.19 0.37
CA PHE A 101 10.24 4.85 0.70
C PHE A 101 10.90 4.09 -0.46
N GLU A 102 12.21 4.27 -0.58
CA GLU A 102 13.00 3.62 -1.63
C GLU A 102 13.39 2.19 -1.26
N ASN A 103 13.43 1.88 0.04
CA ASN A 103 13.81 0.55 0.50
C ASN A 103 13.03 0.14 1.74
N GLU A 104 12.92 -1.16 1.92
CA GLU A 104 12.12 -1.74 2.99
C GLU A 104 12.63 -1.42 4.40
N PRO A 105 13.95 -1.49 4.69
CA PRO A 105 14.43 -1.16 6.03
C PRO A 105 14.06 0.26 6.48
N GLU A 106 14.16 1.25 5.60
CA GLU A 106 13.76 2.61 5.92
C GLU A 106 12.26 2.71 6.15
N ALA A 107 11.48 2.03 5.32
CA ALA A 107 10.02 2.02 5.46
C ALA A 107 9.61 1.43 6.81
N ILE A 108 10.18 0.29 7.17
CA ILE A 108 9.88 -0.38 8.44
C ILE A 108 10.26 0.52 9.61
N ALA A 109 11.45 1.11 9.58
CA ALA A 109 11.93 2.00 10.63
C ALA A 109 11.02 3.22 10.82
N SER A 110 10.39 3.69 9.74
CA SER A 110 9.53 4.87 9.78
C SER A 110 8.26 4.69 10.61
N PHE A 111 7.83 3.46 10.84
CA PHE A 111 6.66 3.20 11.68
C PHE A 111 6.95 3.40 13.17
N GLY A 112 8.20 3.58 13.51
CA GLY A 112 8.61 3.77 14.88
C GLY A 112 8.57 2.49 15.69
N SER A 113 8.74 2.64 16.94
CA SER A 113 8.74 1.52 17.87
C SER A 113 7.47 1.47 18.67
#